data_0551122bfc73b34d6bd95532cabc31d6
#
_entry.id   0551122bfc73b34d6bd95532cabc31d6
#
_cell.length_a   1.000
_cell.length_b   1.000
_cell.length_c   1.000
_cell.angle_alpha   90.00
_cell.angle_beta   90.00
_cell.angle_gamma   90.00
#
_symmetry.space_group_name_H-M   'P 1'
#
loop_
_entity.id
_entity.type
_entity.pdbx_description
1 polymer ?
#
loop_
_entity_poly.entity_id
_entity_poly.type
_entity_poly.pdbx_seq_one_letter_code
_entity_poly.pdbx_strand_id
1 'polypeptide(L)'
;DMYLRMDEEYEMKKLKPYTYPPKKDLSSINLKSVCLGTYIEWDVQKQSKIIMDELGWKGDEVENVPEQYNYEKIECYMQGVRDYIKYIKRGYTRPSHLVALDLRNNRITKKEAQELVALYEGKKPQSLQLFLDFVGLTVERFCDVAKRHEMCPRKFQMYVGN
;
A
#
# COMPACT_ATOMS: atom_id res chain seq x y z
N ASP A 1 -13.84 -6.19 -19.96
CA ASP A 1 -13.33 -7.20 -20.91
C ASP A 1 -12.22 -8.11 -20.36
N MET A 2 -11.66 -7.80 -19.18
CA MET A 2 -10.71 -8.69 -18.52
C MET A 2 -11.36 -9.94 -17.94
N TYR A 3 -12.63 -9.89 -17.60
CA TYR A 3 -13.39 -11.01 -17.05
C TYR A 3 -13.93 -11.99 -18.11
N LEU A 4 -13.96 -11.61 -19.39
CA LEU A 4 -14.39 -12.48 -20.49
C LEU A 4 -13.31 -13.46 -20.98
N ARG A 5 -12.13 -13.48 -20.37
CA ARG A 5 -11.05 -14.44 -20.65
C ARG A 5 -10.90 -15.54 -19.59
N MET A 6 -11.79 -15.60 -18.62
CA MET A 6 -11.86 -16.73 -17.71
C MET A 6 -12.56 -17.86 -18.46
N ASP A 7 -11.93 -19.02 -18.46
CA ASP A 7 -12.30 -20.22 -19.21
C ASP A 7 -13.82 -20.46 -19.31
N GLU A 8 -14.24 -21.03 -20.43
CA GLU A 8 -15.61 -21.34 -20.83
C GLU A 8 -16.41 -22.18 -19.80
N GLU A 9 -15.78 -22.66 -18.74
CA GLU A 9 -16.39 -23.43 -17.64
C GLU A 9 -17.22 -22.60 -16.64
N TYR A 10 -17.07 -21.28 -16.62
CA TYR A 10 -17.87 -20.45 -15.70
C TYR A 10 -19.19 -20.04 -16.34
N GLU A 11 -20.26 -20.72 -15.91
CA GLU A 11 -21.63 -20.30 -16.29
C GLU A 11 -21.83 -18.81 -15.96
N MET A 12 -22.28 -18.03 -16.93
CA MET A 12 -22.56 -16.59 -16.77
C MET A 12 -23.46 -16.27 -15.56
N LYS A 13 -24.29 -17.22 -15.12
CA LYS A 13 -25.07 -17.11 -13.89
C LYS A 13 -24.22 -16.97 -12.64
N LYS A 14 -23.07 -17.63 -12.57
CA LYS A 14 -22.12 -17.54 -11.43
C LYS A 14 -21.40 -16.20 -11.38
N LEU A 15 -21.26 -15.53 -12.52
CA LEU A 15 -20.64 -14.21 -12.62
C LEU A 15 -21.61 -13.06 -12.33
N LYS A 16 -22.93 -13.31 -12.36
CA LYS A 16 -23.95 -12.28 -12.14
C LYS A 16 -23.76 -11.48 -10.83
N PRO A 17 -23.41 -12.07 -9.68
CA PRO A 17 -23.16 -11.32 -8.45
C PRO A 17 -21.97 -10.36 -8.53
N TYR A 18 -21.05 -10.60 -9.46
CA TYR A 18 -19.83 -9.81 -9.67
C TYR A 18 -19.93 -8.84 -10.83
N THR A 19 -21.06 -8.83 -11.54
CA THR A 19 -21.31 -7.89 -12.63
C THR A 19 -22.05 -6.66 -12.10
N TYR A 20 -21.65 -5.50 -12.60
CA TYR A 20 -22.31 -4.25 -12.21
C TYR A 20 -23.74 -4.24 -12.78
N PRO A 21 -24.77 -3.98 -11.97
CA PRO A 21 -26.12 -3.92 -12.47
C PRO A 21 -26.30 -2.79 -13.48
N PRO A 22 -27.25 -2.92 -14.42
CA PRO A 22 -27.55 -1.86 -15.38
C PRO A 22 -27.88 -0.54 -14.67
N LYS A 23 -27.43 0.58 -15.23
CA LYS A 23 -27.62 1.92 -14.64
C LYS A 23 -29.10 2.23 -14.36
N LYS A 24 -30.00 1.74 -15.20
CA LYS A 24 -31.45 1.90 -15.03
C LYS A 24 -31.95 1.22 -13.74
N ASP A 25 -31.42 0.03 -13.41
CA ASP A 25 -31.81 -0.71 -12.22
C ASP A 25 -31.31 -0.01 -10.95
N LEU A 26 -30.06 0.51 -10.99
CA LEU A 26 -29.52 1.33 -9.91
C LEU A 26 -30.33 2.62 -9.68
N SER A 27 -30.80 3.25 -10.75
CA SER A 27 -31.62 4.46 -10.67
C SER A 27 -32.99 4.17 -10.03
N SER A 28 -33.55 2.96 -10.26
CA SER A 28 -34.87 2.56 -9.72
C SER A 28 -34.88 2.36 -8.21
N ILE A 29 -33.75 1.97 -7.61
CA ILE A 29 -33.63 1.73 -6.16
C ILE A 29 -33.22 2.99 -5.36
N ASN A 30 -33.12 4.16 -6.02
CA ASN A 30 -32.73 5.43 -5.40
C ASN A 30 -31.46 5.31 -4.53
N LEU A 31 -30.47 4.56 -5.01
CA LEU A 31 -29.20 4.35 -4.31
C LEU A 31 -28.45 5.68 -4.12
N LYS A 32 -28.12 6.01 -2.89
CA LYS A 32 -27.24 7.14 -2.55
C LYS A 32 -25.92 6.62 -1.99
N SER A 33 -24.83 6.99 -2.63
CA SER A 33 -23.49 6.73 -2.09
C SER A 33 -22.98 7.97 -1.34
N VAL A 34 -22.55 7.77 -0.09
CA VAL A 34 -22.06 8.85 0.78
C VAL A 34 -20.64 8.53 1.19
N CYS A 35 -19.73 9.46 0.97
CA CYS A 35 -18.36 9.36 1.46
C CYS A 35 -18.32 9.84 2.92
N LEU A 36 -18.12 8.94 3.86
CA LEU A 36 -18.13 9.24 5.30
C LEU A 36 -17.11 10.32 5.68
N GLY A 37 -15.91 10.29 5.05
CA GLY A 37 -14.85 11.28 5.28
C GLY A 37 -15.19 12.72 4.87
N THR A 38 -16.34 12.95 4.19
CA THR A 38 -16.86 14.29 3.92
C THR A 38 -17.53 14.91 5.16
N TYR A 39 -18.01 14.07 6.07
CA TYR A 39 -18.80 14.48 7.24
C TYR A 39 -18.04 14.39 8.55
N ILE A 40 -17.10 13.45 8.64
CA ILE A 40 -16.27 13.24 9.82
C ILE A 40 -14.80 13.22 9.41
N GLU A 41 -13.96 13.74 10.30
CA GLU A 41 -12.52 13.69 10.13
C GLU A 41 -12.04 12.23 10.08
N TRP A 42 -11.40 11.85 8.97
CA TRP A 42 -10.81 10.52 8.81
C TRP A 42 -9.37 10.53 9.29
N ASP A 43 -9.12 9.98 10.45
CA ASP A 43 -7.79 9.88 11.06
C ASP A 43 -7.49 8.42 11.44
N VAL A 44 -6.74 7.72 10.59
CA VAL A 44 -6.44 6.29 10.78
C VAL A 44 -5.69 6.04 12.09
N GLN A 45 -4.81 6.95 12.53
CA GLN A 45 -4.07 6.78 13.77
C GLN A 45 -4.99 6.85 15.00
N LYS A 46 -5.92 7.82 15.04
CA LYS A 46 -6.93 7.91 16.10
C LYS A 46 -7.82 6.66 16.11
N GLN A 47 -8.26 6.21 14.95
CA GLN A 47 -9.12 5.03 14.84
C GLN A 47 -8.40 3.76 15.27
N SER A 48 -7.13 3.57 14.84
CA SER A 48 -6.32 2.43 15.27
C SER A 48 -6.10 2.41 16.77
N LYS A 49 -5.88 3.59 17.38
CA LYS A 49 -5.76 3.69 18.83
C LYS A 49 -7.04 3.26 19.55
N ILE A 50 -8.21 3.67 19.09
CA ILE A 50 -9.49 3.23 19.66
C ILE A 50 -9.62 1.70 19.57
N ILE A 51 -9.30 1.11 18.42
CA ILE A 51 -9.36 -0.35 18.23
C ILE A 51 -8.38 -1.07 19.16
N MET A 52 -7.18 -0.53 19.32
CA MET A 52 -6.19 -1.07 20.24
C MET A 52 -6.67 -1.01 21.70
N ASP A 53 -7.18 0.13 22.13
CA ASP A 53 -7.58 0.39 23.51
C ASP A 53 -8.88 -0.36 23.88
N GLU A 54 -9.87 -0.41 22.99
CA GLU A 54 -11.19 -0.97 23.29
C GLU A 54 -11.33 -2.46 22.92
N LEU A 55 -10.67 -2.91 21.82
CA LEU A 55 -10.79 -4.28 21.32
C LEU A 55 -9.53 -5.13 21.54
N GLY A 56 -8.46 -4.56 22.09
CA GLY A 56 -7.22 -5.27 22.34
C GLY A 56 -6.44 -5.66 21.08
N TRP A 57 -6.74 -5.04 19.93
CA TRP A 57 -5.99 -5.26 18.70
C TRP A 57 -4.56 -4.70 18.82
N LYS A 58 -3.55 -5.44 18.35
CA LYS A 58 -2.13 -5.08 18.56
C LYS A 58 -1.42 -4.56 17.33
N GLY A 59 -2.02 -4.70 16.14
CA GLY A 59 -1.29 -4.48 14.90
C GLY A 59 -0.25 -5.55 14.64
N ASP A 60 0.66 -5.28 13.73
CA ASP A 60 1.78 -6.18 13.42
C ASP A 60 2.96 -5.37 12.86
N GLU A 61 4.16 -5.97 12.87
CA GLU A 61 5.35 -5.37 12.31
C GLU A 61 5.36 -5.50 10.79
N VAL A 62 5.72 -4.41 10.12
CA VAL A 62 5.92 -4.38 8.66
C VAL A 62 7.36 -4.00 8.35
N GLU A 63 8.01 -4.78 7.50
CA GLU A 63 9.39 -4.54 7.08
C GLU A 63 9.60 -3.12 6.56
N ASN A 64 10.66 -2.48 7.04
CA ASN A 64 11.08 -1.14 6.61
C ASN A 64 10.01 -0.05 6.82
N VAL A 65 9.14 -0.22 7.83
CA VAL A 65 8.17 0.77 8.27
C VAL A 65 8.44 1.09 9.74
N PRO A 66 8.41 2.37 10.17
CA PRO A 66 8.54 2.70 11.57
C PRO A 66 7.48 2.03 12.44
N GLU A 67 7.86 1.53 13.62
CA GLU A 67 7.00 0.79 14.54
C GLU A 67 5.69 1.52 14.90
N GLN A 68 5.72 2.83 14.96
CA GLN A 68 4.55 3.66 15.22
C GLN A 68 3.43 3.52 14.18
N TYR A 69 3.70 2.89 13.05
CA TYR A 69 2.75 2.62 11.96
C TYR A 69 2.40 1.13 11.83
N ASN A 70 2.50 0.37 12.90
CA ASN A 70 2.20 -1.06 12.98
C ASN A 70 0.73 -1.43 12.70
N TYR A 71 -0.10 -0.46 12.40
CA TYR A 71 -1.50 -0.60 12.02
C TYR A 71 -1.72 -0.53 10.51
N GLU A 72 -0.70 -0.19 9.72
CA GLU A 72 -0.87 0.14 8.31
C GLU A 72 -0.44 -1.02 7.40
N LYS A 73 -1.43 -1.65 6.73
CA LYS A 73 -1.23 -2.72 5.73
C LYS A 73 -0.39 -3.89 6.23
N ILE A 74 -0.86 -4.47 7.30
CA ILE A 74 -0.24 -5.64 7.95
C ILE A 74 -0.72 -6.98 7.39
N GLU A 75 -1.65 -6.96 6.43
CA GLU A 75 -2.37 -8.13 5.92
C GLU A 75 -1.56 -9.04 4.99
N CYS A 76 -0.38 -8.63 4.57
CA CYS A 76 0.40 -9.38 3.57
C CYS A 76 1.87 -9.46 3.94
N TYR A 77 2.39 -10.68 4.06
CA TYR A 77 3.80 -10.94 4.34
C TYR A 77 4.76 -10.39 3.26
N MET A 78 4.26 -10.24 2.01
CA MET A 78 5.03 -9.68 0.89
C MET A 78 4.89 -8.16 0.76
N GLN A 79 4.40 -7.49 1.79
CA GLN A 79 4.20 -6.05 1.74
C GLN A 79 5.52 -5.29 1.59
N GLY A 80 6.60 -5.75 2.24
CA GLY A 80 7.94 -5.19 2.08
C GLY A 80 8.42 -5.23 0.63
N VAL A 81 8.19 -6.33 -0.09
CA VAL A 81 8.53 -6.46 -1.52
C VAL A 81 7.73 -5.49 -2.38
N ARG A 82 6.42 -5.34 -2.14
CA ARG A 82 5.58 -4.36 -2.87
C ARG A 82 6.09 -2.94 -2.68
N ASP A 83 6.45 -2.58 -1.46
CA ASP A 83 6.97 -1.26 -1.15
C ASP A 83 8.34 -1.04 -1.81
N TYR A 84 9.21 -2.06 -1.83
CA TYR A 84 10.50 -1.99 -2.50
C TYR A 84 10.37 -1.83 -4.03
N ILE A 85 9.48 -2.58 -4.67
CA ILE A 85 9.16 -2.41 -6.10
C ILE A 85 8.63 -0.99 -6.36
N LYS A 86 7.76 -0.48 -5.50
CA LYS A 86 7.24 0.88 -5.59
C LYS A 86 8.37 1.92 -5.46
N TYR A 87 9.33 1.69 -4.57
CA TYR A 87 10.50 2.55 -4.42
C TYR A 87 11.35 2.58 -5.69
N ILE A 88 11.72 1.40 -6.23
CA ILE A 88 12.48 1.32 -7.48
C ILE A 88 11.75 2.06 -8.61
N LYS A 89 10.43 1.93 -8.66
CA LYS A 89 9.59 2.49 -9.72
C LYS A 89 9.37 4.00 -9.59
N ARG A 90 9.17 4.52 -8.38
CA ARG A 90 8.70 5.88 -8.13
C ARG A 90 9.64 6.75 -7.29
N GLY A 91 10.66 6.17 -6.66
CA GLY A 91 11.60 6.87 -5.77
C GLY A 91 11.07 7.15 -4.37
N TYR A 92 9.86 6.70 -4.01
CA TYR A 92 9.28 6.82 -2.67
C TYR A 92 8.30 5.68 -2.38
N THR A 93 8.07 5.39 -1.11
CA THR A 93 7.14 4.34 -0.70
C THR A 93 6.32 4.72 0.52
N ARG A 94 6.01 3.74 1.36
CA ARG A 94 5.14 3.87 2.52
C ARG A 94 5.69 4.78 3.60
N PRO A 95 6.98 4.70 4.03
CA PRO A 95 7.51 5.62 5.02
C PRO A 95 7.28 7.07 4.67
N SER A 96 7.63 7.49 3.44
CA SER A 96 7.36 8.86 2.97
C SER A 96 5.89 9.25 3.04
N HIS A 97 4.98 8.31 2.71
CA HIS A 97 3.54 8.58 2.75
C HIS A 97 3.02 8.78 4.18
N LEU A 98 3.36 7.86 5.09
CA LEU A 98 2.90 7.88 6.48
C LEU A 98 3.48 9.07 7.26
N VAL A 99 4.78 9.30 7.08
CA VAL A 99 5.48 10.45 7.67
C VAL A 99 4.89 11.78 7.16
N ALA A 100 4.52 11.87 5.88
CA ALA A 100 3.88 13.06 5.33
C ALA A 100 2.47 13.30 5.91
N LEU A 101 1.75 12.24 6.27
CA LEU A 101 0.47 12.36 6.98
C LEU A 101 0.68 12.94 8.38
N ASP A 102 1.65 12.42 9.14
CA ASP A 102 1.95 12.92 10.49
C ASP A 102 2.48 14.35 10.48
N LEU A 103 3.31 14.70 9.51
CA LEU A 103 3.78 16.07 9.34
C LEU A 103 2.61 17.05 9.06
N ARG A 104 1.68 16.68 8.18
CA ARG A 104 0.49 17.51 7.88
C ARG A 104 -0.46 17.65 9.06
N ASN A 105 -0.52 16.63 9.92
CA ASN A 105 -1.32 16.65 11.15
C ASN A 105 -0.55 17.24 12.36
N ASN A 106 0.64 17.84 12.13
CA ASN A 106 1.49 18.44 13.17
C ASN A 106 1.85 17.47 14.32
N ARG A 107 2.00 16.18 14.04
CA ARG A 107 2.38 15.15 15.02
C ARG A 107 3.88 15.01 15.16
N ILE A 108 4.61 15.32 14.09
CA ILE A 108 6.07 15.31 14.03
C ILE A 108 6.59 16.57 13.38
N THR A 109 7.84 16.91 13.68
CA THR A 109 8.55 18.01 13.05
C THR A 109 9.11 17.60 11.67
N LYS A 110 9.45 18.60 10.85
CA LYS A 110 10.11 18.36 9.55
C LYS A 110 11.42 17.60 9.70
N LYS A 111 12.18 17.85 10.78
CA LYS A 111 13.44 17.18 11.05
C LYS A 111 13.21 15.69 11.34
N GLU A 112 12.32 15.37 12.26
CA GLU A 112 11.94 13.99 12.57
C GLU A 112 11.41 13.26 11.32
N ALA A 113 10.59 13.94 10.51
CA ALA A 113 10.09 13.41 9.26
C ALA A 113 11.23 13.01 8.30
N GLN A 114 12.24 13.86 8.15
CA GLN A 114 13.41 13.58 7.31
C GLN A 114 14.25 12.43 7.85
N GLU A 115 14.46 12.36 9.16
CA GLU A 115 15.20 11.28 9.82
C GLU A 115 14.49 9.92 9.64
N LEU A 116 13.17 9.87 9.82
CA LEU A 116 12.40 8.65 9.62
C LEU A 116 12.44 8.19 8.14
N VAL A 117 12.28 9.10 7.19
CA VAL A 117 12.38 8.75 5.77
C VAL A 117 13.78 8.24 5.43
N ALA A 118 14.84 8.90 5.89
CA ALA A 118 16.21 8.46 5.64
C ALA A 118 16.51 7.08 6.28
N LEU A 119 15.89 6.79 7.42
CA LEU A 119 16.09 5.52 8.13
C LEU A 119 15.35 4.34 7.48
N TYR A 120 14.17 4.53 6.91
CA TYR A 120 13.29 3.44 6.49
C TYR A 120 13.07 3.35 4.97
N GLU A 121 13.18 4.46 4.22
CA GLU A 121 12.85 4.50 2.81
C GLU A 121 13.84 3.71 1.95
N GLY A 122 13.31 2.93 1.00
CA GLY A 122 14.11 2.28 -0.05
C GLY A 122 14.98 1.11 0.38
N LYS A 123 14.89 0.65 1.62
CA LYS A 123 15.64 -0.51 2.10
C LYS A 123 15.16 -1.80 1.45
N LYS A 124 16.11 -2.66 1.10
CA LYS A 124 15.81 -4.01 0.61
C LYS A 124 15.11 -4.81 1.73
N PRO A 125 13.92 -5.37 1.50
CA PRO A 125 13.21 -6.15 2.51
C PRO A 125 13.80 -7.56 2.64
N GLN A 126 13.69 -8.15 3.83
CA GLN A 126 14.12 -9.53 4.08
C GLN A 126 13.25 -10.53 3.30
N SER A 127 11.95 -10.23 3.17
CA SER A 127 10.99 -11.03 2.40
C SER A 127 11.29 -11.09 0.89
N LEU A 128 12.23 -10.29 0.36
CA LEU A 128 12.56 -10.30 -1.06
C LEU A 128 13.08 -11.68 -1.51
N GLN A 129 13.91 -12.36 -0.71
CA GLN A 129 14.42 -13.67 -1.09
C GLN A 129 13.29 -14.70 -1.20
N LEU A 130 12.39 -14.73 -0.22
CA LEU A 130 11.22 -15.61 -0.25
C LEU A 130 10.35 -15.37 -1.50
N PHE A 131 10.16 -14.10 -1.86
CA PHE A 131 9.44 -13.75 -3.10
C PHE A 131 10.16 -14.24 -4.35
N LEU A 132 11.48 -14.06 -4.44
CA LEU A 132 12.28 -14.48 -5.59
C LEU A 132 12.26 -16.00 -5.77
N ASP A 133 12.37 -16.75 -4.68
CA ASP A 133 12.28 -18.21 -4.67
C ASP A 133 10.92 -18.68 -5.15
N PHE A 134 9.84 -18.01 -4.70
CA PHE A 134 8.47 -18.34 -5.10
C PHE A 134 8.22 -18.11 -6.60
N VAL A 135 8.75 -17.02 -7.17
CA VAL A 135 8.55 -16.70 -8.59
C VAL A 135 9.64 -17.28 -9.51
N GLY A 136 10.67 -17.93 -8.96
CA GLY A 136 11.78 -18.52 -9.72
C GLY A 136 12.67 -17.48 -10.40
N LEU A 137 12.91 -16.32 -9.78
CA LEU A 137 13.75 -15.26 -10.33
C LEU A 137 15.04 -15.08 -9.53
N THR A 138 16.13 -14.74 -10.24
CA THR A 138 17.36 -14.24 -9.58
C THR A 138 17.20 -12.77 -9.20
N VAL A 139 18.03 -12.28 -8.26
CA VAL A 139 18.08 -10.88 -7.86
C VAL A 139 18.40 -9.97 -9.06
N GLU A 140 19.33 -10.36 -9.91
CA GLU A 140 19.73 -9.61 -11.10
C GLU A 140 18.55 -9.46 -12.06
N ARG A 141 17.86 -10.57 -12.33
CA ARG A 141 16.71 -10.55 -13.23
C ARG A 141 15.56 -9.71 -12.68
N PHE A 142 15.30 -9.80 -11.39
CA PHE A 142 14.33 -8.95 -10.70
C PHE A 142 14.69 -7.47 -10.84
N CYS A 143 15.94 -7.09 -10.55
CA CYS A 143 16.41 -5.71 -10.67
C CYS A 143 16.30 -5.19 -12.11
N ASP A 144 16.65 -6.00 -13.10
CA ASP A 144 16.53 -5.63 -14.52
C ASP A 144 15.08 -5.35 -14.92
N VAL A 145 14.16 -6.22 -14.49
CA VAL A 145 12.74 -6.03 -14.77
C VAL A 145 12.21 -4.79 -14.04
N ALA A 146 12.49 -4.66 -12.75
CA ALA A 146 11.99 -3.55 -11.94
C ALA A 146 12.46 -2.18 -12.47
N LYS A 147 13.74 -2.06 -12.87
CA LYS A 147 14.30 -0.83 -13.45
C LYS A 147 13.64 -0.42 -14.76
N ARG A 148 13.19 -1.37 -15.60
CA ARG A 148 12.48 -1.06 -16.84
C ARG A 148 11.14 -0.32 -16.60
N HIS A 149 10.61 -0.42 -15.41
CA HIS A 149 9.38 0.23 -14.97
C HIS A 149 9.62 1.52 -14.16
N GLU A 150 10.84 2.02 -14.11
CA GLU A 150 11.16 3.28 -13.46
C GLU A 150 10.45 4.44 -14.19
N MET A 151 9.59 5.16 -13.46
CA MET A 151 8.74 6.22 -14.02
C MET A 151 9.33 7.62 -13.88
N CYS A 152 10.22 7.80 -12.92
CA CYS A 152 10.83 9.10 -12.64
C CYS A 152 12.36 8.97 -12.68
N PRO A 153 13.06 9.85 -13.41
CA PRO A 153 14.50 9.96 -13.24
C PRO A 153 14.76 10.28 -11.77
N ARG A 154 15.60 9.48 -11.11
CA ARG A 154 15.87 9.54 -9.67
C ARG A 154 16.56 10.83 -9.25
N LYS A 155 15.89 11.97 -9.37
CA LYS A 155 16.34 13.22 -8.75
C LYS A 155 16.36 13.15 -7.22
N PHE A 156 15.67 12.17 -6.62
CA PHE A 156 15.55 11.97 -5.17
C PHE A 156 16.64 11.08 -4.55
N GLN A 157 17.53 10.48 -5.32
CA GLN A 157 18.66 9.71 -4.77
C GLN A 157 19.65 10.56 -3.94
N MET A 158 19.58 11.88 -4.03
CA MET A 158 20.45 12.77 -3.25
C MET A 158 20.13 12.83 -1.74
N TYR A 159 19.03 12.19 -1.29
CA TYR A 159 18.63 12.25 0.13
C TYR A 159 18.70 10.90 0.85
N VAL A 160 19.07 9.84 0.17
CA VAL A 160 19.32 8.53 0.77
C VAL A 160 20.84 8.43 0.89
N GLY A 161 21.37 8.93 2.01
CA GLY A 161 22.77 8.71 2.38
C GLY A 161 23.10 7.21 2.35
N ASN A 162 24.32 6.91 1.91
CA ASN A 162 24.90 5.57 1.90
C ASN A 162 24.80 4.90 3.28
#